data_a7c12ca520983332e3902d2ba0888800
#
_entry.id   a7c12ca520983332e3902d2ba0888800
#
_cell.length_a   1.000
_cell.length_b   1.000
_cell.length_c   1.000
_cell.angle_alpha   90.00
_cell.angle_beta   90.00
_cell.angle_gamma   90.00
#
_symmetry.space_group_name_H-M   'P 1'
#
loop_
_entity.id
_entity.type
_entity.pdbx_description
1 polymer ?
#
loop_
_entity_poly.entity_id
_entity_poly.type
_entity_poly.pdbx_seq_one_letter_code
_entity_poly.pdbx_strand_id
1 'polypeptide(L)'
;MDYFLTVSSIIIYIENRVEEKIDYIELERVTGFSIAHIRDIFVTKTGMTLSRYILIRKISNAAYEILYNNQSIIDISVKYGFANYDTFTRAFKRITGLSPSEFKKRRPPVGRIKLCACAFGLGLLNAKKDEDRSSEKRDEI
;
A
#
# COMPACT_ATOMS: atom_id res chain seq x y z
N MET A 1 -22.10 3.06 15.84
CA MET A 1 -21.91 3.80 14.60
C MET A 1 -21.14 2.95 13.61
N ASP A 2 -21.69 2.78 12.44
CA ASP A 2 -21.02 2.00 11.41
C ASP A 2 -20.03 2.88 10.63
N TYR A 3 -18.74 2.61 10.79
CA TYR A 3 -17.68 3.34 10.10
C TYR A 3 -17.31 2.77 8.74
N PHE A 4 -18.09 1.84 8.22
CA PHE A 4 -17.83 1.22 6.92
C PHE A 4 -17.71 2.25 5.80
N LEU A 5 -18.66 3.18 5.71
CA LEU A 5 -18.63 4.25 4.71
C LEU A 5 -17.44 5.19 4.89
N THR A 6 -17.08 5.47 6.14
CA THR A 6 -15.93 6.31 6.45
C THR A 6 -14.63 5.65 5.98
N VAL A 7 -14.43 4.38 6.31
CA VAL A 7 -13.25 3.62 5.87
C VAL A 7 -13.20 3.54 4.35
N SER A 8 -14.33 3.27 3.71
CA SER A 8 -14.42 3.22 2.25
C SER A 8 -14.04 4.56 1.61
N SER A 9 -14.51 5.66 2.17
CA SER A 9 -14.16 7.01 1.69
C SER A 9 -12.68 7.30 1.84
N ILE A 10 -12.06 6.88 2.95
CA ILE A 10 -10.62 7.02 3.16
C ILE A 10 -9.84 6.24 2.11
N ILE A 11 -10.22 4.99 1.87
CA ILE A 11 -9.57 4.12 0.88
C ILE A 11 -9.69 4.72 -0.52
N ILE A 12 -10.87 5.16 -0.91
CA ILE A 12 -11.11 5.78 -2.22
C ILE A 12 -10.24 7.04 -2.39
N TYR A 13 -10.18 7.87 -1.36
CA TYR A 13 -9.35 9.07 -1.37
C TYR A 13 -7.87 8.72 -1.61
N ILE A 14 -7.36 7.73 -0.88
CA ILE A 14 -5.97 7.29 -1.00
C ILE A 14 -5.70 6.69 -2.38
N GLU A 15 -6.59 5.83 -2.88
CA GLU A 15 -6.42 5.19 -4.18
C GLU A 15 -6.36 6.19 -5.33
N ASN A 16 -7.14 7.26 -5.25
CA ASN A 16 -7.12 8.31 -6.26
C ASN A 16 -5.88 9.20 -6.20
N ARG A 17 -5.11 9.15 -5.10
CA ARG A 17 -3.95 10.01 -4.87
C ARG A 17 -2.69 9.22 -4.48
N VAL A 18 -2.62 7.96 -4.85
CA VAL A 18 -1.50 7.10 -4.45
C VAL A 18 -0.16 7.59 -5.03
N GLU A 19 -0.18 8.27 -6.16
CA GLU A 19 1.01 8.86 -6.80
C GLU A 19 1.39 10.21 -6.22
N GLU A 20 0.50 10.80 -5.42
CA GLU A 20 0.68 12.13 -4.87
C GLU A 20 0.97 12.08 -3.37
N LYS A 21 1.31 13.22 -2.82
CA LYS A 21 1.35 13.38 -1.37
C LYS A 21 -0.07 13.46 -0.83
N ILE A 22 -0.37 12.64 0.17
CA ILE A 22 -1.68 12.65 0.82
C ILE A 22 -1.86 13.95 1.61
N ASP A 23 -2.91 14.69 1.30
CA ASP A 23 -3.30 15.88 2.04
C ASP A 23 -4.27 15.52 3.14
N TYR A 24 -3.76 15.47 4.37
CA TYR A 24 -4.56 15.11 5.54
C TYR A 24 -5.62 16.15 5.88
N ILE A 25 -5.38 17.41 5.56
CA ILE A 25 -6.37 18.49 5.77
C ILE A 25 -7.57 18.28 4.84
N GLU A 26 -7.31 17.93 3.58
CA GLU A 26 -8.37 17.60 2.64
C GLU A 26 -9.12 16.34 3.07
N LEU A 27 -8.42 15.35 3.57
CA LEU A 27 -9.03 14.12 4.07
C LEU A 27 -9.95 14.38 5.26
N GLU A 28 -9.57 15.27 6.18
CA GLU A 28 -10.44 15.72 7.26
C GLU A 28 -11.71 16.38 6.74
N ARG A 29 -11.57 17.20 5.72
CA ARG A 29 -12.71 17.90 5.09
C ARG A 29 -13.67 16.91 4.43
N VAL A 30 -13.15 15.95 3.71
CA VAL A 30 -13.94 14.95 2.98
C VAL A 30 -14.68 14.02 3.95
N THR A 31 -14.04 13.60 5.03
CA THR A 31 -14.63 12.66 5.98
C THR A 31 -15.45 13.33 7.08
N GLY A 32 -15.17 14.59 7.40
CA GLY A 32 -15.76 15.28 8.54
C GLY A 32 -15.16 14.92 9.89
N PHE A 33 -14.06 14.16 9.91
CA PHE A 33 -13.38 13.73 11.14
C PHE A 33 -11.97 14.30 11.19
N SER A 34 -11.44 14.50 12.42
CA SER A 34 -10.04 14.86 12.60
C SER A 34 -9.12 13.71 12.17
N ILE A 35 -7.88 14.04 11.81
CA ILE A 35 -6.92 13.00 11.39
C ILE A 35 -6.64 11.99 12.50
N ALA A 36 -6.62 12.41 13.75
CA ALA A 36 -6.47 11.51 14.88
C ALA A 36 -7.62 10.49 14.94
N HIS A 37 -8.84 10.94 14.73
CA HIS A 37 -10.02 10.08 14.69
C HIS A 37 -10.01 9.16 13.45
N ILE A 38 -9.64 9.70 12.30
CA ILE A 38 -9.49 8.92 11.07
C ILE A 38 -8.51 7.77 11.27
N ARG A 39 -7.35 8.04 11.88
CA ARG A 39 -6.35 7.01 12.16
C ARG A 39 -6.87 5.94 13.10
N ASP A 40 -7.60 6.35 14.13
CA ASP A 40 -8.20 5.42 15.10
C ASP A 40 -9.28 4.54 14.45
N ILE A 41 -10.19 5.15 13.70
CA ILE A 41 -11.21 4.42 12.95
C ILE A 41 -10.56 3.42 12.00
N PHE A 42 -9.56 3.85 11.26
CA PHE A 42 -8.90 3.04 10.25
C PHE A 42 -8.23 1.81 10.87
N VAL A 43 -7.41 2.01 11.91
CA VAL A 43 -6.72 0.88 12.56
C VAL A 43 -7.71 -0.06 13.27
N THR A 44 -8.75 0.48 13.86
CA THR A 44 -9.78 -0.32 14.54
C THR A 44 -10.53 -1.22 13.56
N LYS A 45 -10.86 -0.71 12.39
CA LYS A 45 -11.65 -1.44 11.40
C LYS A 45 -10.81 -2.32 10.49
N THR A 46 -9.56 -1.98 10.24
CA THR A 46 -8.72 -2.67 9.26
C THR A 46 -7.61 -3.51 9.91
N GLY A 47 -7.27 -3.23 11.16
CA GLY A 47 -6.13 -3.85 11.82
C GLY A 47 -4.78 -3.33 11.35
N MET A 48 -4.76 -2.32 10.50
CA MET A 48 -3.55 -1.76 9.92
C MET A 48 -3.54 -0.23 10.08
N THR A 49 -2.39 0.35 10.36
CA THR A 49 -2.27 1.81 10.43
C THR A 49 -2.48 2.44 9.06
N LEU A 50 -3.02 3.64 9.04
CA LEU A 50 -3.24 4.40 7.80
C LEU A 50 -1.93 4.63 7.05
N SER A 51 -0.87 4.99 7.75
CA SER A 51 0.46 5.21 7.15
C SER A 51 1.01 3.95 6.48
N ARG A 52 0.83 2.79 7.12
CA ARG A 52 1.26 1.52 6.53
C ARG A 52 0.44 1.17 5.29
N TYR A 53 -0.85 1.41 5.31
CA TYR A 53 -1.70 1.19 4.15
C TYR A 53 -1.26 2.05 2.96
N ILE A 54 -1.03 3.33 3.19
CA ILE A 54 -0.56 4.26 2.15
C ILE A 54 0.77 3.77 1.58
N LEU A 55 1.70 3.38 2.43
CA LEU A 55 3.00 2.88 2.01
C LEU A 55 2.88 1.61 1.16
N ILE A 56 2.08 0.65 1.59
CA ILE A 56 1.85 -0.61 0.85
C ILE A 56 1.27 -0.30 -0.53
N ARG A 57 0.32 0.61 -0.63
CA ARG A 57 -0.28 0.98 -1.90
C ARG A 57 0.72 1.64 -2.85
N LYS A 58 1.54 2.54 -2.33
CA LYS A 58 2.60 3.18 -3.12
C LYS A 58 3.61 2.16 -3.64
N ILE A 59 4.08 1.28 -2.77
CA ILE A 59 5.03 0.24 -3.15
C ILE A 59 4.41 -0.75 -4.14
N SER A 60 3.16 -1.13 -3.97
CA SER A 60 2.47 -2.04 -4.89
C SER A 60 2.39 -1.46 -6.31
N ASN A 61 2.01 -0.20 -6.42
CA ASN A 61 1.96 0.48 -7.72
C ASN A 61 3.36 0.66 -8.31
N ALA A 62 4.33 1.04 -7.50
CA ALA A 62 5.72 1.16 -7.92
C ALA A 62 6.27 -0.17 -8.44
N ALA A 63 5.97 -1.27 -7.76
CA ALA A 63 6.37 -2.62 -8.18
C ALA A 63 5.81 -2.97 -9.55
N TYR A 64 4.55 -2.65 -9.79
CA TYR A 64 3.92 -2.84 -11.10
C TYR A 64 4.64 -2.04 -12.18
N GLU A 65 4.92 -0.78 -11.92
CA GLU A 65 5.62 0.08 -12.88
C GLU A 65 7.05 -0.37 -13.16
N ILE A 66 7.76 -0.87 -12.15
CA ILE A 66 9.10 -1.44 -12.33
C ILE A 66 9.10 -2.60 -13.33
N LEU A 67 8.06 -3.44 -13.30
CA LEU A 67 7.96 -4.60 -14.19
C LEU A 67 7.48 -4.25 -15.58
N TYR A 68 6.57 -3.31 -15.72
CA TYR A 68 5.84 -3.12 -16.97
C TYR A 68 6.07 -1.77 -17.65
N ASN A 69 6.66 -0.80 -16.95
CA ASN A 69 6.96 0.50 -17.53
C ASN A 69 8.47 0.65 -17.73
N ASN A 70 8.87 1.35 -18.79
CA ASN A 70 10.28 1.58 -19.13
C ASN A 70 10.89 2.76 -18.36
N GLN A 71 10.32 3.14 -17.23
CA GLN A 71 10.89 4.20 -16.39
C GLN A 71 12.00 3.65 -15.50
N SER A 72 12.98 4.50 -15.19
CA SER A 72 14.03 4.14 -14.25
C SER A 72 13.44 3.96 -12.84
N ILE A 73 14.10 3.14 -12.02
CA ILE A 73 13.69 2.92 -10.64
C ILE A 73 13.75 4.24 -9.85
N ILE A 74 14.75 5.09 -10.15
CA ILE A 74 14.88 6.40 -9.52
C ILE A 74 13.68 7.29 -9.85
N ASP A 75 13.27 7.33 -11.12
CA ASP A 75 12.12 8.13 -11.54
C ASP A 75 10.83 7.66 -10.88
N ILE A 76 10.66 6.35 -10.73
CA ILE A 76 9.51 5.76 -10.03
C ILE A 76 9.52 6.16 -8.55
N SER A 77 10.68 6.14 -7.91
CA SER A 77 10.80 6.56 -6.51
C SER A 77 10.39 8.01 -6.30
N VAL A 78 10.79 8.90 -7.21
CA VAL A 78 10.41 10.32 -7.18
C VAL A 78 8.90 10.48 -7.42
N LYS A 79 8.37 9.76 -8.38
CA LYS A 79 6.94 9.78 -8.72
C LYS A 79 6.05 9.50 -7.52
N TYR A 80 6.43 8.54 -6.70
CA TYR A 80 5.67 8.15 -5.51
C TYR A 80 6.03 8.96 -4.26
N GLY A 81 6.80 10.03 -4.42
CA GLY A 81 7.04 11.00 -3.36
C GLY A 81 8.07 10.61 -2.32
N PHE A 82 8.95 9.67 -2.62
CA PHE A 82 10.04 9.31 -1.71
C PHE A 82 11.14 10.38 -1.74
N ALA A 83 11.64 10.72 -0.55
CA ALA A 83 12.63 11.78 -0.39
C ALA A 83 13.94 11.48 -1.12
N ASN A 84 14.36 10.21 -1.13
CA ASN A 84 15.54 9.76 -1.84
C ASN A 84 15.41 8.28 -2.21
N TYR A 85 16.34 7.82 -3.06
CA TYR A 85 16.36 6.44 -3.53
C TYR A 85 16.56 5.43 -2.39
N ASP A 86 17.37 5.76 -1.41
CA ASP A 86 17.64 4.88 -0.29
C ASP A 86 16.40 4.64 0.57
N THR A 87 15.63 5.67 0.85
CA THR A 87 14.35 5.56 1.56
C THR A 87 13.37 4.65 0.81
N PHE A 88 13.28 4.83 -0.50
CA PHE A 88 12.46 3.99 -1.37
C PHE A 88 12.90 2.53 -1.33
N THR A 89 14.19 2.28 -1.46
CA THR A 89 14.78 0.93 -1.48
C THR A 89 14.48 0.20 -0.18
N ARG A 90 14.63 0.85 0.97
CA ARG A 90 14.33 0.24 2.27
C ARG A 90 12.87 -0.09 2.43
N ALA A 91 11.98 0.83 2.06
CA ALA A 91 10.55 0.62 2.11
C ALA A 91 10.12 -0.52 1.17
N PHE A 92 10.64 -0.52 -0.03
CA PHE A 92 10.36 -1.53 -1.04
C PHE A 92 10.77 -2.92 -0.57
N LYS A 93 11.98 -3.05 -0.06
CA LYS A 93 12.50 -4.32 0.47
C LYS A 93 11.70 -4.81 1.67
N ARG A 94 11.30 -3.90 2.55
CA ARG A 94 10.48 -4.26 3.72
C ARG A 94 9.11 -4.80 3.33
N ILE A 95 8.49 -4.25 2.28
CA ILE A 95 7.16 -4.65 1.83
C ILE A 95 7.21 -5.87 0.92
N THR A 96 8.15 -5.94 -0.01
CA THR A 96 8.22 -6.99 -1.02
C THR A 96 9.20 -8.11 -0.70
N GLY A 97 10.14 -7.87 0.20
CA GLY A 97 11.22 -8.81 0.52
C GLY A 97 12.43 -8.72 -0.42
N LEU A 98 12.34 -7.93 -1.48
CA LEU A 98 13.40 -7.77 -2.48
C LEU A 98 13.71 -6.29 -2.70
N SER A 99 14.95 -5.98 -3.05
CA SER A 99 15.27 -4.63 -3.52
C SER A 99 14.60 -4.37 -4.87
N PRO A 100 14.39 -3.09 -5.25
CA PRO A 100 13.79 -2.78 -6.55
C PRO A 100 14.54 -3.40 -7.73
N SER A 101 15.88 -3.40 -7.68
CA SER A 101 16.73 -3.99 -8.72
C SER A 101 16.56 -5.50 -8.82
N GLU A 102 16.55 -6.19 -7.67
CA GLU A 102 16.31 -7.63 -7.61
C GLU A 102 14.90 -7.98 -8.07
N PHE A 103 13.92 -7.17 -7.70
CA PHE A 103 12.53 -7.35 -8.09
C PHE A 103 12.38 -7.29 -9.62
N LYS A 104 13.01 -6.31 -10.24
CA LYS A 104 13.03 -6.16 -11.70
C LYS A 104 13.68 -7.36 -12.39
N LYS A 105 14.74 -7.88 -11.79
CA LYS A 105 15.51 -9.00 -12.33
C LYS A 105 14.78 -10.33 -12.21
N ARG A 106 14.17 -10.58 -11.06
CA ARG A 106 13.46 -11.83 -10.77
C ARG A 106 12.03 -11.88 -11.29
N ARG A 107 11.43 -10.72 -11.49
CA ARG A 107 10.04 -10.57 -11.97
C ARG A 107 9.04 -11.46 -11.22
N PRO A 108 8.96 -11.37 -9.89
CA PRO A 108 7.98 -12.16 -9.14
C PRO A 108 6.56 -11.74 -9.49
N PRO A 109 5.56 -12.59 -9.25
CA PRO A 109 4.17 -12.26 -9.59
C PRO A 109 3.66 -11.07 -8.77
N VAL A 110 3.35 -9.97 -9.45
CA VAL A 110 2.85 -8.73 -8.85
C VAL A 110 1.45 -8.91 -8.28
N GLY A 111 0.71 -9.89 -8.76
CA GLY A 111 -0.64 -10.18 -8.30
C GLY A 111 -0.76 -10.34 -6.78
N ARG A 112 0.26 -10.83 -6.11
CA ARG A 112 0.27 -10.95 -4.65
C ARG A 112 0.22 -9.61 -3.94
N ILE A 113 1.01 -8.64 -4.41
CA ILE A 113 1.05 -7.31 -3.82
C ILE A 113 -0.26 -6.57 -4.10
N LYS A 114 -0.76 -6.74 -5.31
CA LYS A 114 -2.02 -6.13 -5.74
C LYS A 114 -3.22 -6.74 -5.00
N LEU A 115 -3.20 -8.05 -4.78
CA LEU A 115 -4.24 -8.77 -4.04
C LEU A 115 -4.28 -8.38 -2.56
N CYS A 116 -3.15 -8.20 -1.92
CA CYS A 116 -3.09 -7.71 -0.54
C CYS A 116 -3.76 -6.34 -0.40
N ALA A 117 -3.60 -5.50 -1.41
CA ALA A 117 -4.17 -4.18 -1.41
C ALA A 117 -5.67 -4.17 -1.79
N CYS A 118 -6.09 -5.04 -2.72
CA CYS A 118 -7.49 -5.18 -3.11
C CYS A 118 -8.30 -5.99 -2.09
N ALA A 119 -7.72 -7.02 -1.52
CA ALA A 119 -8.32 -7.79 -0.43
C ALA A 119 -8.60 -6.91 0.78
N PHE A 120 -7.87 -5.84 0.92
CA PHE A 120 -8.08 -4.84 1.95
C PHE A 120 -9.45 -4.15 1.80
N GLY A 121 -9.90 -3.90 0.57
CA GLY A 121 -11.22 -3.32 0.31
C GLY A 121 -12.38 -4.31 0.47
N LEU A 122 -12.11 -5.62 0.32
CA LEU A 122 -13.15 -6.65 0.29
C LEU A 122 -13.14 -7.57 1.50
N GLY A 123 -12.06 -7.66 2.23
CA GLY A 123 -11.93 -8.68 3.24
C GLY A 123 -10.94 -8.35 4.32
N LEU A 124 -11.16 -7.23 4.98
CA LEU A 124 -10.43 -6.94 6.21
C LEU A 124 -10.47 -8.08 7.21
N LEU A 125 -11.48 -8.93 7.08
CA LEU A 125 -11.66 -10.14 7.88
C LEU A 125 -10.74 -11.28 7.43
N ASN A 126 -10.22 -11.23 6.21
CA ASN A 126 -9.40 -12.29 5.64
C ASN A 126 -7.90 -11.94 5.56
N ALA A 127 -7.51 -10.73 5.94
CA ALA A 127 -6.12 -10.29 5.88
C ALA A 127 -5.17 -11.23 6.65
N LYS A 128 -5.62 -11.76 7.79
CA LYS A 128 -4.86 -12.75 8.56
C LYS A 128 -4.73 -14.10 7.86
N LYS A 129 -5.76 -14.51 7.14
CA LYS A 129 -5.74 -15.78 6.39
C LYS A 129 -4.83 -15.73 5.17
N ASP A 130 -4.73 -14.56 4.56
CA ASP A 130 -3.89 -14.39 3.38
C ASP A 130 -2.40 -14.30 3.72
N GLU A 131 -2.07 -13.79 4.91
CA GLU A 131 -0.71 -13.84 5.43
C GLU A 131 -0.28 -15.29 5.74
N ASP A 132 -1.14 -16.08 6.33
CA ASP A 132 -0.86 -17.49 6.60
C ASP A 132 -0.72 -18.30 5.30
N ARG A 133 -1.57 -18.04 4.31
CA ARG A 133 -1.46 -18.70 3.00
C ARG A 133 -0.21 -18.32 2.24
N SER A 134 0.25 -17.09 2.40
CA SER A 134 1.46 -16.65 1.71
C SER A 134 2.73 -17.24 2.34
N SER A 135 2.72 -17.58 3.62
CA SER A 135 3.82 -18.27 4.26
C SER A 135 3.88 -19.76 3.90
N GLU A 136 2.75 -20.43 3.80
CA GLU A 136 2.72 -21.83 3.37
C GLU A 136 3.19 -22.04 1.93
N LYS A 137 2.88 -21.10 1.05
CA LYS A 137 3.32 -21.20 -0.36
C LYS A 137 4.78 -20.86 -0.60
N ARG A 138 5.46 -20.24 0.36
CA ARG A 138 6.91 -19.97 0.24
C ARG A 138 7.73 -21.21 0.50
N ASP A 139 7.22 -22.15 1.26
CA ASP A 139 7.92 -23.39 1.60
C ASP A 139 7.81 -24.45 0.48
N GLU A 140 6.89 -24.26 -0.47
CA GLU A 140 6.71 -25.15 -1.61
C GLU A 140 7.50 -24.73 -2.88
N ILE A 141 8.17 -23.60 -2.83
CA ILE A 141 9.00 -23.10 -3.93
C ILE A 141 10.47 -23.13 -3.53
#